data_d3de07c108d5776c9db38d9309489431
#
_entry.id   d3de07c108d5776c9db38d9309489431
#
_cell.length_a   1.000
_cell.length_b   1.000
_cell.length_c   1.000
_cell.angle_alpha   90.00
_cell.angle_beta   90.00
_cell.angle_gamma   90.00
#
_symmetry.space_group_name_H-M   'P 1'
#
loop_
_entity.id
_entity.type
_entity.pdbx_description
1 polymer ?
#
loop_
_entity_poly.entity_id
_entity_poly.type
_entity_poly.pdbx_seq_one_letter_code
_entity_poly.pdbx_strand_id
1 'polypeptide(L)'
;MRLKTAVVTAFLILLLIFLLGLVSLNGPLLASPFDLFGMRVPTGWVLALALLLGFLAFSLWLVVSGTAEVVRRWFRNLERQSERAAEEAYLKGLDAALGSRPLEAIAHFQRSLEASPGYLPSLLQLGNALRQAGRPQEALAYHRQALERRPNDVATLYALAEDAILLQDHEEAKRHLRAILDLQPRRALKALRMLRTLYIRESNWTSALEIQRLITAARVREEERAEDAPYTPGILYQIGVDLLAQERNGEAARQFEKVRAKFPHFQPAYLKLAEALLLEGREGEAVEVYLDGYRKNASPPCLLAMEQLFLDKGDPEGAITRYRQLIDSADRKVLPKFLLGRFYYRLEAYDRAETLFREIRGNIGQSGLLEYYLGRIRERKGDAGGACGHYREVIRILNPFELNYTCSGCGAKAPEWRDFCDTCLKWDTFAPRFRDELLQELQEPRPVFYEGVPWNR
;
A
#
# COMPACT_ATOMS: atom_id res chain seq x y z
N MET A 1 -3.84 -53.95 -20.59
CA MET A 1 -3.28 -55.28 -20.20
C MET A 1 -3.57 -56.37 -21.22
N ARG A 2 -4.82 -56.57 -21.63
CA ARG A 2 -5.21 -57.68 -22.55
C ARG A 2 -4.50 -57.72 -23.92
N LEU A 3 -4.21 -56.57 -24.54
CA LEU A 3 -3.54 -56.52 -25.84
C LEU A 3 -2.06 -56.92 -25.75
N LYS A 4 -1.31 -56.50 -24.72
CA LYS A 4 0.10 -56.87 -24.52
C LYS A 4 0.24 -58.37 -24.22
N THR A 5 -0.64 -58.91 -23.37
CA THR A 5 -0.66 -60.35 -23.10
C THR A 5 -1.03 -61.19 -24.33
N ALA A 6 -2.01 -60.76 -25.15
CA ALA A 6 -2.37 -61.43 -26.39
C ALA A 6 -1.22 -61.42 -27.41
N VAL A 7 -0.50 -60.30 -27.56
CA VAL A 7 0.67 -60.23 -28.47
C VAL A 7 1.80 -61.13 -27.98
N VAL A 8 2.07 -61.17 -26.67
CA VAL A 8 3.11 -62.05 -26.10
C VAL A 8 2.74 -63.52 -26.27
N THR A 9 1.48 -63.90 -26.01
CA THR A 9 1.02 -65.29 -26.22
C THR A 9 1.07 -65.70 -27.68
N ALA A 10 0.65 -64.84 -28.62
CA ALA A 10 0.74 -65.08 -30.04
C ALA A 10 2.21 -65.26 -30.51
N PHE A 11 3.11 -64.40 -30.01
CA PHE A 11 4.54 -64.51 -30.31
C PHE A 11 5.15 -65.82 -29.78
N LEU A 12 4.78 -66.23 -28.58
CA LEU A 12 5.27 -67.49 -27.96
C LEU A 12 4.76 -68.73 -28.74
N ILE A 13 3.51 -68.72 -29.21
CA ILE A 13 2.94 -69.77 -30.03
C ILE A 13 3.67 -69.84 -31.39
N LEU A 14 3.89 -68.70 -32.05
CA LEU A 14 4.63 -68.67 -33.32
C LEU A 14 6.10 -69.11 -33.12
N LEU A 15 6.75 -68.75 -32.05
CA LEU A 15 8.10 -69.20 -31.72
C LEU A 15 8.14 -70.71 -31.51
N LEU A 16 7.17 -71.23 -30.75
CA LEU A 16 7.06 -72.68 -30.54
C LEU A 16 6.88 -73.47 -31.84
N ILE A 17 5.99 -73.02 -32.74
CA ILE A 17 5.77 -73.63 -34.07
C ILE A 17 7.06 -73.55 -34.90
N PHE A 18 7.75 -72.41 -34.90
CA PHE A 18 9.05 -72.23 -35.56
C PHE A 18 10.10 -73.20 -35.04
N LEU A 19 10.20 -73.38 -33.75
CA LEU A 19 11.17 -74.30 -33.08
C LEU A 19 10.87 -75.75 -33.38
N LEU A 20 9.59 -76.20 -33.35
CA LEU A 20 9.16 -77.51 -33.71
C LEU A 20 9.50 -77.80 -35.17
N GLY A 21 9.27 -76.82 -36.07
CA GLY A 21 9.65 -76.94 -37.50
C GLY A 21 11.17 -77.04 -37.68
N LEU A 22 11.93 -76.29 -36.96
CA LEU A 22 13.40 -76.32 -37.01
C LEU A 22 13.99 -77.63 -36.47
N VAL A 23 13.40 -78.24 -35.45
CA VAL A 23 13.76 -79.55 -34.92
C VAL A 23 13.41 -80.66 -35.90
N SER A 24 12.22 -80.61 -36.54
CA SER A 24 11.77 -81.64 -37.47
C SER A 24 12.57 -81.67 -38.78
N LEU A 25 13.01 -80.53 -39.27
CA LEU A 25 13.76 -80.35 -40.51
C LEU A 25 15.26 -80.60 -40.39
N ASN A 26 15.86 -80.40 -39.17
CA ASN A 26 17.30 -80.43 -38.96
C ASN A 26 17.74 -81.47 -37.92
N GLY A 27 17.02 -82.59 -37.78
CA GLY A 27 17.32 -83.63 -36.78
C GLY A 27 18.77 -84.12 -36.79
N PRO A 28 19.42 -84.39 -37.95
CA PRO A 28 20.80 -84.84 -38.04
C PRO A 28 21.82 -83.79 -37.56
N LEU A 29 21.55 -82.46 -37.80
CA LEU A 29 22.38 -81.38 -37.39
C LEU A 29 22.29 -81.13 -35.88
N LEU A 30 21.13 -81.32 -35.26
CA LEU A 30 20.91 -81.17 -33.82
C LEU A 30 21.58 -82.28 -32.97
N ALA A 31 21.83 -83.45 -33.61
CA ALA A 31 22.56 -84.58 -33.01
C ALA A 31 24.09 -84.50 -33.18
N SER A 32 24.60 -83.51 -33.98
CA SER A 32 26.03 -83.32 -34.19
C SER A 32 26.71 -82.82 -32.90
N PRO A 33 27.92 -83.35 -32.63
CA PRO A 33 28.65 -82.93 -31.39
C PRO A 33 29.17 -81.50 -31.56
N PHE A 34 28.90 -80.69 -30.55
CA PHE A 34 29.45 -79.33 -30.37
C PHE A 34 30.41 -79.33 -29.20
N ASP A 35 31.63 -78.86 -29.40
CA ASP A 35 32.64 -78.76 -28.33
C ASP A 35 32.37 -77.48 -27.48
N LEU A 36 31.85 -77.69 -26.27
CA LEU A 36 31.63 -76.65 -25.30
C LEU A 36 32.63 -76.86 -24.13
N PHE A 37 33.64 -75.98 -24.02
CA PHE A 37 34.64 -76.03 -22.98
C PHE A 37 35.32 -77.47 -22.78
N GLY A 38 35.56 -78.19 -23.90
CA GLY A 38 36.20 -79.49 -23.88
C GLY A 38 35.26 -80.71 -23.63
N MET A 39 33.98 -80.47 -23.52
CA MET A 39 32.91 -81.48 -23.46
C MET A 39 32.16 -81.57 -24.76
N ARG A 40 32.01 -82.78 -25.35
CA ARG A 40 31.24 -83.00 -26.54
C ARG A 40 29.74 -83.14 -26.22
N VAL A 41 28.96 -82.06 -26.46
CA VAL A 41 27.52 -82.01 -26.19
C VAL A 41 26.78 -81.94 -27.50
N PRO A 42 25.66 -82.63 -27.65
CA PRO A 42 24.83 -82.45 -28.84
C PRO A 42 24.40 -81.02 -29.04
N THR A 43 24.57 -80.43 -30.24
CA THR A 43 24.20 -79.05 -30.57
C THR A 43 22.77 -78.67 -30.15
N GLY A 44 21.86 -79.66 -30.21
CA GLY A 44 20.46 -79.50 -29.79
C GLY A 44 20.34 -79.06 -28.27
N TRP A 45 21.19 -79.61 -27.41
CA TRP A 45 21.17 -79.24 -25.99
C TRP A 45 21.71 -77.82 -25.70
N VAL A 46 22.70 -77.40 -26.50
CA VAL A 46 23.26 -76.05 -26.36
C VAL A 46 22.18 -75.03 -26.84
N LEU A 47 21.49 -75.30 -27.92
CA LEU A 47 20.38 -74.45 -28.38
C LEU A 47 19.19 -74.43 -27.42
N ALA A 48 18.82 -75.62 -26.86
CA ALA A 48 17.78 -75.70 -25.84
C ALA A 48 18.10 -74.87 -24.57
N LEU A 49 19.34 -74.93 -24.11
CA LEU A 49 19.80 -74.17 -22.97
C LEU A 49 19.82 -72.65 -23.24
N ALA A 50 20.30 -72.24 -24.40
CA ALA A 50 20.28 -70.84 -24.83
C ALA A 50 18.86 -70.26 -24.91
N LEU A 51 17.91 -71.05 -25.45
CA LEU A 51 16.50 -70.67 -25.51
C LEU A 51 15.87 -70.62 -24.13
N LEU A 52 16.18 -71.54 -23.23
CA LEU A 52 15.71 -71.52 -21.84
C LEU A 52 16.22 -70.30 -21.10
N LEU A 53 17.49 -69.97 -21.24
CA LEU A 53 18.09 -68.78 -20.66
C LEU A 53 17.47 -67.46 -21.23
N GLY A 54 17.28 -67.42 -22.54
CA GLY A 54 16.58 -66.31 -23.21
C GLY A 54 15.15 -66.13 -22.71
N PHE A 55 14.42 -67.25 -22.55
CA PHE A 55 13.05 -67.21 -22.01
C PHE A 55 13.03 -66.76 -20.53
N LEU A 56 13.95 -67.24 -19.70
CA LEU A 56 14.06 -66.79 -18.32
C LEU A 56 14.40 -65.31 -18.23
N ALA A 57 15.36 -64.86 -19.03
CA ALA A 57 15.74 -63.46 -19.08
C ALA A 57 14.58 -62.57 -19.55
N PHE A 58 13.83 -62.99 -20.58
CA PHE A 58 12.66 -62.28 -21.07
C PHE A 58 11.50 -62.28 -20.05
N SER A 59 11.26 -63.38 -19.36
CA SER A 59 10.26 -63.51 -18.31
C SER A 59 10.60 -62.59 -17.13
N LEU A 60 11.88 -62.57 -16.70
CA LEU A 60 12.37 -61.67 -15.67
C LEU A 60 12.19 -60.19 -16.07
N TRP A 61 12.54 -59.84 -17.30
CA TRP A 61 12.33 -58.52 -17.85
C TRP A 61 10.84 -58.09 -17.82
N LEU A 62 9.91 -58.98 -18.21
CA LEU A 62 8.46 -58.74 -18.16
C LEU A 62 7.97 -58.52 -16.73
N VAL A 63 8.42 -59.32 -15.78
CA VAL A 63 8.09 -59.16 -14.34
C VAL A 63 8.59 -57.83 -13.84
N VAL A 64 9.86 -57.51 -14.07
CA VAL A 64 10.48 -56.23 -13.60
C VAL A 64 9.79 -55.02 -14.23
N SER A 65 9.55 -55.05 -15.54
CA SER A 65 8.88 -53.93 -16.23
C SER A 65 7.41 -53.77 -15.79
N GLY A 66 6.71 -54.88 -15.57
CA GLY A 66 5.32 -54.85 -15.09
C GLY A 66 5.20 -54.32 -13.65
N THR A 67 6.07 -54.80 -12.76
CA THR A 67 6.09 -54.33 -11.37
C THR A 67 6.49 -52.87 -11.26
N ALA A 68 7.48 -52.40 -12.01
CA ALA A 68 7.88 -51.01 -12.08
C ALA A 68 6.72 -50.05 -12.51
N GLU A 69 5.86 -50.50 -13.39
CA GLU A 69 4.70 -49.73 -13.84
C GLU A 69 3.58 -49.68 -12.77
N VAL A 70 3.35 -50.81 -12.07
CA VAL A 70 2.41 -50.89 -10.94
C VAL A 70 2.88 -50.00 -9.77
N VAL A 71 4.14 -50.08 -9.42
CA VAL A 71 4.74 -49.29 -8.36
C VAL A 71 4.65 -47.78 -8.72
N ARG A 72 5.01 -47.40 -9.93
CA ARG A 72 4.85 -46.00 -10.40
C ARG A 72 3.40 -45.52 -10.39
N ARG A 73 2.41 -46.35 -10.72
CA ARG A 73 0.99 -46.00 -10.61
C ARG A 73 0.55 -45.86 -9.16
N TRP A 74 1.04 -46.74 -8.28
CA TRP A 74 0.73 -46.68 -6.86
C TRP A 74 1.29 -45.39 -6.22
N PHE A 75 2.54 -45.01 -6.48
CA PHE A 75 3.14 -43.76 -6.01
C PHE A 75 2.36 -42.54 -6.55
N ARG A 76 2.03 -42.50 -7.83
CA ARG A 76 1.22 -41.44 -8.43
C ARG A 76 -0.20 -41.32 -7.80
N ASN A 77 -0.78 -42.46 -7.42
CA ASN A 77 -2.08 -42.42 -6.73
C ASN A 77 -1.96 -41.91 -5.30
N LEU A 78 -0.91 -42.29 -4.57
CA LEU A 78 -0.63 -41.72 -3.24
C LEU A 78 -0.42 -40.22 -3.30
N GLU A 79 0.40 -39.76 -4.24
CA GLU A 79 0.67 -38.33 -4.46
C GLU A 79 -0.64 -37.57 -4.78
N ARG A 80 -1.47 -38.09 -5.68
CA ARG A 80 -2.79 -37.51 -5.98
C ARG A 80 -3.74 -37.50 -4.77
N GLN A 81 -3.69 -38.50 -3.92
CA GLN A 81 -4.51 -38.53 -2.71
C GLN A 81 -4.04 -37.49 -1.70
N SER A 82 -2.71 -37.36 -1.51
CA SER A 82 -2.13 -36.35 -0.63
C SER A 82 -2.43 -34.91 -1.14
N GLU A 83 -2.32 -34.67 -2.45
CA GLU A 83 -2.67 -33.39 -3.07
C GLU A 83 -4.15 -33.03 -2.88
N ARG A 84 -5.07 -34.00 -3.06
CA ARG A 84 -6.50 -33.78 -2.82
C ARG A 84 -6.81 -33.46 -1.36
N ALA A 85 -6.18 -34.17 -0.43
CA ALA A 85 -6.33 -33.92 1.00
C ALA A 85 -5.79 -32.51 1.38
N ALA A 86 -4.67 -32.12 0.77
CA ALA A 86 -4.09 -30.80 0.94
C ALA A 86 -5.02 -29.71 0.38
N GLU A 87 -5.59 -29.89 -0.80
CA GLU A 87 -6.52 -28.97 -1.44
C GLU A 87 -7.81 -28.81 -0.62
N GLU A 88 -8.39 -29.91 -0.12
CA GLU A 88 -9.60 -29.86 0.72
C GLU A 88 -9.34 -29.08 2.01
N ALA A 89 -8.23 -29.34 2.68
CA ALA A 89 -7.83 -28.59 3.87
C ALA A 89 -7.56 -27.10 3.56
N TYR A 90 -6.93 -26.81 2.41
CA TYR A 90 -6.70 -25.45 1.92
C TYR A 90 -8.02 -24.68 1.70
N LEU A 91 -9.02 -25.30 1.07
CA LEU A 91 -10.32 -24.66 0.83
C LEU A 91 -11.04 -24.33 2.13
N LYS A 92 -10.97 -25.23 3.13
CA LYS A 92 -11.49 -24.95 4.49
C LYS A 92 -10.76 -23.79 5.15
N GLY A 93 -9.44 -23.69 4.94
CA GLY A 93 -8.63 -22.56 5.40
C GLY A 93 -9.02 -21.24 4.76
N LEU A 94 -9.31 -21.24 3.46
CA LEU A 94 -9.81 -20.04 2.75
C LEU A 94 -11.18 -19.59 3.29
N ASP A 95 -12.10 -20.53 3.51
CA ASP A 95 -13.40 -20.21 4.10
C ASP A 95 -13.27 -19.57 5.48
N ALA A 96 -12.40 -20.13 6.33
CA ALA A 96 -12.10 -19.56 7.65
C ALA A 96 -11.47 -18.15 7.54
N ALA A 97 -10.56 -17.95 6.59
CA ALA A 97 -9.90 -16.65 6.37
C ALA A 97 -10.91 -15.59 5.89
N LEU A 98 -11.80 -15.93 4.96
CA LEU A 98 -12.90 -15.06 4.50
C LEU A 98 -13.90 -14.75 5.62
N GLY A 99 -14.13 -15.72 6.52
CA GLY A 99 -14.96 -15.57 7.71
C GLY A 99 -14.30 -14.77 8.85
N SER A 100 -13.14 -14.15 8.64
CA SER A 100 -12.37 -13.41 9.65
C SER A 100 -12.01 -14.26 10.88
N ARG A 101 -11.72 -15.56 10.68
CA ARG A 101 -11.32 -16.53 11.71
C ARG A 101 -9.85 -16.96 11.52
N PRO A 102 -8.87 -16.08 11.80
CA PRO A 102 -7.47 -16.29 11.41
C PRO A 102 -6.84 -17.53 12.07
N LEU A 103 -7.19 -17.86 13.32
CA LEU A 103 -6.63 -19.03 14.00
C LEU A 103 -7.13 -20.35 13.39
N GLU A 104 -8.41 -20.41 12.99
CA GLU A 104 -8.93 -21.58 12.28
C GLU A 104 -8.30 -21.71 10.88
N ALA A 105 -8.12 -20.59 10.18
CA ALA A 105 -7.45 -20.57 8.89
C ALA A 105 -6.01 -21.11 8.98
N ILE A 106 -5.24 -20.68 9.99
CA ILE A 106 -3.89 -21.18 10.27
C ILE A 106 -3.91 -22.70 10.47
N ALA A 107 -4.82 -23.21 11.32
CA ALA A 107 -4.90 -24.64 11.59
C ALA A 107 -5.22 -25.47 10.32
N HIS A 108 -6.11 -24.97 9.47
CA HIS A 108 -6.46 -25.64 8.22
C HIS A 108 -5.33 -25.60 7.19
N PHE A 109 -4.61 -24.48 7.04
CA PHE A 109 -3.47 -24.39 6.15
C PHE A 109 -2.30 -25.28 6.64
N GLN A 110 -2.10 -25.40 7.96
CA GLN A 110 -1.13 -26.33 8.53
C GLN A 110 -1.47 -27.79 8.19
N ARG A 111 -2.74 -28.21 8.36
CA ARG A 111 -3.20 -29.55 7.95
C ARG A 111 -2.99 -29.80 6.46
N SER A 112 -3.18 -28.80 5.62
CA SER A 112 -2.89 -28.90 4.20
C SER A 112 -1.42 -29.19 3.93
N LEU A 113 -0.51 -28.55 4.68
CA LEU A 113 0.93 -28.79 4.58
C LEU A 113 1.37 -30.11 5.21
N GLU A 114 0.66 -30.61 6.23
CA GLU A 114 0.85 -31.96 6.75
C GLU A 114 0.54 -33.04 5.69
N ALA A 115 -0.53 -32.83 4.92
CA ALA A 115 -0.89 -33.72 3.81
C ALA A 115 0.10 -33.60 2.63
N SER A 116 0.49 -32.37 2.25
CA SER A 116 1.44 -32.09 1.16
C SER A 116 2.37 -30.92 1.55
N PRO A 117 3.58 -31.20 2.06
CA PRO A 117 4.50 -30.15 2.56
C PRO A 117 4.98 -29.14 1.53
N GLY A 118 4.75 -29.42 0.25
CA GLY A 118 5.11 -28.52 -0.86
C GLY A 118 3.93 -27.80 -1.50
N TYR A 119 2.74 -27.88 -0.92
CA TYR A 119 1.55 -27.25 -1.53
C TYR A 119 1.62 -25.74 -1.45
N LEU A 120 2.07 -25.12 -2.56
CA LEU A 120 2.39 -23.70 -2.66
C LEU A 120 1.24 -22.77 -2.22
N PRO A 121 -0.04 -23.02 -2.59
CA PRO A 121 -1.13 -22.16 -2.12
C PRO A 121 -1.24 -22.10 -0.60
N SER A 122 -1.02 -23.22 0.10
CA SER A 122 -1.07 -23.25 1.57
C SER A 122 0.13 -22.59 2.21
N LEU A 123 1.33 -22.71 1.66
CA LEU A 123 2.50 -21.98 2.13
C LEU A 123 2.25 -20.47 2.10
N LEU A 124 1.73 -19.96 0.96
CA LEU A 124 1.46 -18.54 0.80
C LEU A 124 0.33 -18.06 1.73
N GLN A 125 -0.78 -18.79 1.83
CA GLN A 125 -1.91 -18.36 2.64
C GLN A 125 -1.68 -18.55 4.14
N LEU A 126 -0.90 -19.58 4.55
CA LEU A 126 -0.49 -19.71 5.93
C LEU A 126 0.38 -18.53 6.37
N GLY A 127 1.36 -18.14 5.55
CA GLY A 127 2.17 -16.96 5.81
C GLY A 127 1.31 -15.70 5.92
N ASN A 128 0.39 -15.48 4.98
CA ASN A 128 -0.54 -14.35 5.04
C ASN A 128 -1.38 -14.34 6.33
N ALA A 129 -1.92 -15.50 6.74
CA ALA A 129 -2.72 -15.63 7.95
C ALA A 129 -1.89 -15.38 9.23
N LEU A 130 -0.64 -15.87 9.26
CA LEU A 130 0.30 -15.62 10.36
C LEU A 130 0.65 -14.13 10.47
N ARG A 131 0.90 -13.45 9.33
CA ARG A 131 1.14 -12.00 9.29
C ARG A 131 -0.06 -11.23 9.85
N GLN A 132 -1.28 -11.58 9.44
CA GLN A 132 -2.51 -10.96 9.96
C GLN A 132 -2.72 -11.23 11.46
N ALA A 133 -2.24 -12.38 11.95
CA ALA A 133 -2.24 -12.71 13.38
C ALA A 133 -1.10 -12.04 14.18
N GLY A 134 -0.32 -11.13 13.58
CA GLY A 134 0.79 -10.44 14.25
C GLY A 134 2.05 -11.27 14.43
N ARG A 135 2.27 -12.33 13.62
CA ARG A 135 3.41 -13.26 13.67
C ARG A 135 4.25 -13.18 12.40
N PRO A 136 4.83 -12.00 12.06
CA PRO A 136 5.49 -11.77 10.78
C PRO A 136 6.78 -12.59 10.60
N GLN A 137 7.51 -12.95 11.69
CA GLN A 137 8.70 -13.77 11.59
C GLN A 137 8.38 -15.20 11.10
N GLU A 138 7.28 -15.76 11.57
CA GLU A 138 6.81 -17.06 11.13
C GLU A 138 6.25 -17.01 9.71
N ALA A 139 5.52 -15.94 9.38
CA ALA A 139 5.05 -15.70 8.02
C ALA A 139 6.19 -15.69 7.00
N LEU A 140 7.26 -14.97 7.30
CA LEU A 140 8.48 -14.88 6.50
C LEU A 140 9.08 -16.27 6.20
N ALA A 141 9.09 -17.17 7.18
CA ALA A 141 9.63 -18.52 7.00
C ALA A 141 8.83 -19.33 5.98
N TYR A 142 7.49 -19.26 6.02
CA TYR A 142 6.63 -19.95 5.05
C TYR A 142 6.67 -19.30 3.66
N HIS A 143 6.73 -17.97 3.57
CA HIS A 143 6.88 -17.30 2.30
C HIS A 143 8.23 -17.56 1.64
N ARG A 144 9.33 -17.72 2.41
CA ARG A 144 10.63 -18.15 1.88
C ARG A 144 10.56 -19.57 1.31
N GLN A 145 9.92 -20.51 2.02
CA GLN A 145 9.69 -21.85 1.50
C GLN A 145 8.86 -21.82 0.19
N ALA A 146 7.86 -20.94 0.12
CA ALA A 146 7.07 -20.76 -1.11
C ALA A 146 7.95 -20.25 -2.26
N LEU A 147 8.85 -19.28 -2.01
CA LEU A 147 9.77 -18.73 -3.01
C LEU A 147 10.79 -19.77 -3.48
N GLU A 148 11.29 -20.64 -2.60
CA GLU A 148 12.18 -21.76 -2.97
C GLU A 148 11.51 -22.72 -3.96
N ARG A 149 10.19 -22.93 -3.82
CA ARG A 149 9.41 -23.76 -4.74
C ARG A 149 9.12 -23.07 -6.09
N ARG A 150 8.91 -21.76 -6.06
CA ARG A 150 8.70 -20.93 -7.25
C ARG A 150 9.45 -19.60 -7.14
N PRO A 151 10.70 -19.53 -7.61
CA PRO A 151 11.56 -18.36 -7.45
C PRO A 151 11.00 -17.07 -8.09
N ASN A 152 10.13 -17.18 -9.09
CA ASN A 152 9.56 -16.04 -9.83
C ASN A 152 8.06 -15.82 -9.53
N ASP A 153 7.55 -16.35 -8.42
CA ASP A 153 6.16 -16.14 -8.06
C ASP A 153 5.94 -14.74 -7.49
N VAL A 154 5.27 -13.90 -8.28
CA VAL A 154 5.04 -12.49 -7.94
C VAL A 154 4.23 -12.32 -6.66
N ALA A 155 3.26 -13.22 -6.39
CA ALA A 155 2.46 -13.16 -5.18
C ALA A 155 3.32 -13.40 -3.93
N THR A 156 4.20 -14.39 -4.00
CA THR A 156 5.16 -14.69 -2.93
C THR A 156 6.16 -13.55 -2.71
N LEU A 157 6.66 -12.93 -3.79
CA LEU A 157 7.56 -11.78 -3.68
C LEU A 157 6.87 -10.58 -3.02
N TYR A 158 5.59 -10.30 -3.32
CA TYR A 158 4.82 -9.28 -2.59
C TYR A 158 4.66 -9.63 -1.11
N ALA A 159 4.34 -10.87 -0.80
CA ALA A 159 4.17 -11.30 0.58
C ALA A 159 5.46 -11.15 1.39
N LEU A 160 6.61 -11.52 0.82
CA LEU A 160 7.93 -11.32 1.42
C LEU A 160 8.29 -9.84 1.61
N ALA A 161 7.96 -9.01 0.63
CA ALA A 161 8.16 -7.56 0.75
C ALA A 161 7.31 -6.97 1.89
N GLU A 162 6.05 -7.39 2.02
CA GLU A 162 5.16 -6.95 3.10
C GLU A 162 5.64 -7.44 4.47
N ASP A 163 6.11 -8.68 4.59
CA ASP A 163 6.70 -9.20 5.83
C ASP A 163 7.97 -8.42 6.23
N ALA A 164 8.85 -8.17 5.26
CA ALA A 164 10.08 -7.42 5.49
C ALA A 164 9.78 -5.96 5.94
N ILE A 165 8.76 -5.31 5.37
CA ILE A 165 8.29 -3.98 5.80
C ILE A 165 7.83 -4.02 7.26
N LEU A 166 7.04 -5.01 7.65
CA LEU A 166 6.58 -5.15 9.03
C LEU A 166 7.73 -5.42 10.01
N LEU A 167 8.76 -6.11 9.56
CA LEU A 167 9.97 -6.38 10.33
C LEU A 167 11.00 -5.24 10.27
N GLN A 168 10.67 -4.13 9.57
CA GLN A 168 11.53 -2.96 9.35
C GLN A 168 12.83 -3.29 8.56
N ASP A 169 12.87 -4.42 7.88
CA ASP A 169 13.96 -4.75 6.95
C ASP A 169 13.66 -4.15 5.56
N HIS A 170 13.90 -2.85 5.45
CA HIS A 170 13.59 -2.09 4.22
C HIS A 170 14.44 -2.54 3.04
N GLU A 171 15.68 -3.01 3.28
CA GLU A 171 16.56 -3.47 2.19
C GLU A 171 16.07 -4.78 1.58
N GLU A 172 15.64 -5.73 2.42
CA GLU A 172 15.02 -6.97 1.97
C GLU A 172 13.74 -6.67 1.19
N ALA A 173 12.88 -5.80 1.72
CA ALA A 173 11.66 -5.37 1.03
C ALA A 173 11.94 -4.78 -0.35
N LYS A 174 12.91 -3.87 -0.46
CA LYS A 174 13.31 -3.25 -1.73
C LYS A 174 13.86 -4.28 -2.73
N ARG A 175 14.61 -5.30 -2.27
CA ARG A 175 15.08 -6.39 -3.13
C ARG A 175 13.93 -7.14 -3.77
N HIS A 176 12.96 -7.58 -2.98
CA HIS A 176 11.80 -8.32 -3.48
C HIS A 176 10.94 -7.46 -4.43
N LEU A 177 10.73 -6.19 -4.08
CA LEU A 177 9.97 -5.26 -4.93
C LEU A 177 10.66 -5.00 -6.28
N ARG A 178 12.00 -4.87 -6.31
CA ARG A 178 12.77 -4.74 -7.56
C ARG A 178 12.67 -6.00 -8.41
N ALA A 179 12.76 -7.20 -7.80
CA ALA A 179 12.57 -8.45 -8.51
C ALA A 179 11.18 -8.52 -9.20
N ILE A 180 10.12 -7.97 -8.56
CA ILE A 180 8.80 -7.86 -9.19
C ILE A 180 8.84 -6.93 -10.41
N LEU A 181 9.56 -5.81 -10.33
CA LEU A 181 9.70 -4.88 -11.46
C LEU A 181 10.42 -5.52 -12.64
N ASP A 182 11.46 -6.33 -12.37
CA ASP A 182 12.20 -7.05 -13.40
C ASP A 182 11.31 -8.09 -14.11
N LEU A 183 10.44 -8.77 -13.35
CA LEU A 183 9.50 -9.76 -13.89
C LEU A 183 8.32 -9.13 -14.62
N GLN A 184 7.81 -8.00 -14.15
CA GLN A 184 6.59 -7.36 -14.66
C GLN A 184 6.71 -5.84 -14.78
N PRO A 185 7.61 -5.30 -15.62
CA PRO A 185 7.94 -3.87 -15.66
C PRO A 185 6.75 -2.96 -15.98
N ARG A 186 5.73 -3.47 -16.68
CA ARG A 186 4.55 -2.67 -17.10
C ARG A 186 3.32 -2.82 -16.20
N ARG A 187 3.32 -3.79 -15.25
CA ARG A 187 2.14 -4.13 -14.41
C ARG A 187 2.38 -4.00 -12.92
N ALA A 188 3.58 -3.63 -12.52
CA ALA A 188 3.99 -3.62 -11.12
C ALA A 188 3.73 -2.28 -10.39
N LEU A 189 2.60 -1.61 -10.66
CA LEU A 189 2.26 -0.32 -10.04
C LEU A 189 2.24 -0.40 -8.50
N LYS A 190 1.70 -1.50 -7.94
CA LYS A 190 1.72 -1.73 -6.49
C LYS A 190 3.17 -1.75 -5.95
N ALA A 191 4.09 -2.44 -6.64
CA ALA A 191 5.50 -2.50 -6.23
C ALA A 191 6.18 -1.13 -6.31
N LEU A 192 5.90 -0.34 -7.37
CA LEU A 192 6.39 1.03 -7.49
C LEU A 192 5.89 1.91 -6.34
N ARG A 193 4.59 1.86 -6.01
CA ARG A 193 4.02 2.62 -4.89
C ARG A 193 4.64 2.22 -3.54
N MET A 194 4.87 0.93 -3.32
CA MET A 194 5.56 0.44 -2.12
C MET A 194 7.02 0.93 -2.06
N LEU A 195 7.77 0.85 -3.15
CA LEU A 195 9.14 1.38 -3.23
C LEU A 195 9.20 2.89 -2.97
N ARG A 196 8.31 3.66 -3.60
CA ARG A 196 8.19 5.10 -3.32
C ARG A 196 8.01 5.36 -1.82
N THR A 197 7.08 4.63 -1.20
CA THR A 197 6.79 4.80 0.22
C THR A 197 8.01 4.48 1.10
N LEU A 198 8.75 3.43 0.78
CA LEU A 198 9.99 3.09 1.48
C LEU A 198 11.04 4.20 1.33
N TYR A 199 11.29 4.71 0.11
CA TYR A 199 12.24 5.79 -0.11
C TYR A 199 11.82 7.10 0.58
N ILE A 200 10.52 7.41 0.64
CA ILE A 200 10.00 8.55 1.40
C ILE A 200 10.29 8.38 2.91
N ARG A 201 10.05 7.20 3.47
CA ARG A 201 10.36 6.92 4.89
C ARG A 201 11.85 7.03 5.22
N GLU A 202 12.70 6.70 4.27
CA GLU A 202 14.17 6.83 4.38
C GLU A 202 14.68 8.24 4.05
N SER A 203 13.79 9.19 3.74
CA SER A 203 14.14 10.52 3.26
C SER A 203 15.05 10.51 2.01
N ASN A 204 15.00 9.42 1.24
CA ASN A 204 15.73 9.30 -0.03
C ASN A 204 14.88 9.86 -1.18
N TRP A 205 14.82 11.20 -1.23
CA TRP A 205 13.93 11.93 -2.15
C TRP A 205 14.31 11.75 -3.62
N THR A 206 15.59 11.55 -3.91
CA THR A 206 16.08 11.32 -5.30
C THR A 206 15.53 10.00 -5.84
N SER A 207 15.70 8.91 -5.11
CA SER A 207 15.15 7.61 -5.49
C SER A 207 13.61 7.63 -5.48
N ALA A 208 12.99 8.30 -4.49
CA ALA A 208 11.53 8.47 -4.46
C ALA A 208 11.02 9.20 -5.72
N LEU A 209 11.74 10.22 -6.21
CA LEU A 209 11.40 10.96 -7.43
C LEU A 209 11.52 10.11 -8.69
N GLU A 210 12.56 9.29 -8.78
CA GLU A 210 12.74 8.35 -9.90
C GLU A 210 11.58 7.37 -9.98
N ILE A 211 11.22 6.74 -8.86
CA ILE A 211 10.07 5.83 -8.78
C ILE A 211 8.77 6.57 -9.12
N GLN A 212 8.58 7.79 -8.60
CA GLN A 212 7.40 8.59 -8.91
C GLN A 212 7.27 8.93 -10.41
N ARG A 213 8.39 9.16 -11.09
CA ARG A 213 8.41 9.34 -12.55
C ARG A 213 7.92 8.08 -13.29
N LEU A 214 8.37 6.89 -12.84
CA LEU A 214 7.91 5.62 -13.41
C LEU A 214 6.40 5.42 -13.19
N ILE A 215 5.88 5.76 -12.00
CA ILE A 215 4.44 5.72 -11.70
C ILE A 215 3.68 6.65 -12.63
N THR A 216 4.16 7.89 -12.80
CA THR A 216 3.50 8.90 -13.64
C THR A 216 3.52 8.53 -15.13
N ALA A 217 4.58 7.84 -15.59
CA ALA A 217 4.71 7.35 -16.95
C ALA A 217 3.87 6.08 -17.23
N ALA A 218 3.42 5.38 -16.19
CA ALA A 218 2.61 4.18 -16.33
C ALA A 218 1.24 4.51 -16.94
N ARG A 219 0.73 3.59 -17.79
CA ARG A 219 -0.63 3.70 -18.35
C ARG A 219 -1.63 3.20 -17.31
N VAL A 220 -2.13 4.13 -16.50
CA VAL A 220 -3.10 3.87 -15.42
C VAL A 220 -4.40 4.64 -15.68
N ARG A 221 -5.47 4.25 -14.98
CA ARG A 221 -6.75 4.97 -15.02
C ARG A 221 -6.59 6.37 -14.42
N GLU A 222 -7.46 7.30 -14.81
CA GLU A 222 -7.42 8.69 -14.35
C GLU A 222 -7.53 8.80 -12.81
N GLU A 223 -8.37 7.98 -12.20
CA GLU A 223 -8.55 7.91 -10.74
C GLU A 223 -7.24 7.54 -10.03
N GLU A 224 -6.55 6.50 -10.52
CA GLU A 224 -5.26 6.06 -9.98
C GLU A 224 -4.16 7.11 -10.17
N ARG A 225 -4.22 7.87 -11.28
CA ARG A 225 -3.31 8.98 -11.54
C ARG A 225 -3.55 10.14 -10.57
N ALA A 226 -4.82 10.44 -10.24
CA ALA A 226 -5.19 11.47 -9.28
C ALA A 226 -4.67 11.15 -7.87
N GLU A 227 -4.67 9.88 -7.45
CA GLU A 227 -4.10 9.45 -6.17
C GLU A 227 -2.58 9.68 -6.10
N ASP A 228 -1.85 9.50 -7.20
CA ASP A 228 -0.40 9.63 -7.24
C ASP A 228 0.09 11.06 -7.53
N ALA A 229 -0.79 11.95 -8.03
CA ALA A 229 -0.45 13.32 -8.40
C ALA A 229 0.16 14.16 -7.26
N PRO A 230 -0.35 14.10 -6.00
CA PRO A 230 0.17 14.92 -4.90
C PRO A 230 1.60 14.59 -4.48
N TYR A 231 2.12 13.39 -4.80
CA TYR A 231 3.47 13.00 -4.38
C TYR A 231 4.57 13.74 -5.14
N THR A 232 4.36 14.09 -6.41
CA THR A 232 5.39 14.77 -7.20
C THR A 232 5.79 16.12 -6.63
N PRO A 233 4.86 17.06 -6.34
CA PRO A 233 5.23 18.33 -5.72
C PRO A 233 5.81 18.15 -4.31
N GLY A 234 5.30 17.21 -3.52
CA GLY A 234 5.80 16.92 -2.17
C GLY A 234 7.26 16.45 -2.18
N ILE A 235 7.62 15.48 -3.03
CA ILE A 235 9.00 14.98 -3.15
C ILE A 235 9.95 16.07 -3.63
N LEU A 236 9.57 16.84 -4.67
CA LEU A 236 10.38 17.94 -5.17
C LEU A 236 10.57 19.04 -4.13
N TYR A 237 9.58 19.28 -3.30
CA TYR A 237 9.64 20.21 -2.18
C TYR A 237 10.62 19.72 -1.11
N GLN A 238 10.60 18.45 -0.74
CA GLN A 238 11.52 17.89 0.25
C GLN A 238 12.98 17.94 -0.20
N ILE A 239 13.25 17.78 -1.50
CA ILE A 239 14.60 18.01 -2.06
C ILE A 239 15.03 19.46 -1.78
N GLY A 240 14.15 20.43 -1.90
CA GLY A 240 14.44 21.83 -1.56
C GLY A 240 14.67 22.04 -0.07
N VAL A 241 13.92 21.34 0.79
CA VAL A 241 14.10 21.39 2.25
C VAL A 241 15.46 20.82 2.65
N ASP A 242 15.88 19.70 2.06
CA ASP A 242 17.21 19.14 2.32
C ASP A 242 18.34 20.10 1.88
N LEU A 243 18.16 20.84 0.78
CA LEU A 243 19.10 21.87 0.37
C LEU A 243 19.18 23.03 1.37
N LEU A 244 18.05 23.44 1.95
CA LEU A 244 18.03 24.43 3.05
C LEU A 244 18.77 23.91 4.29
N ALA A 245 18.54 22.66 4.67
CA ALA A 245 19.22 22.03 5.81
C ALA A 245 20.75 21.94 5.60
N GLN A 246 21.21 21.93 4.33
CA GLN A 246 22.62 21.98 3.95
C GLN A 246 23.13 23.41 3.77
N GLU A 247 22.37 24.44 4.15
CA GLU A 247 22.69 25.86 3.97
C GLU A 247 22.92 26.29 2.50
N ARG A 248 22.46 25.48 1.53
CA ARG A 248 22.53 25.74 0.09
C ARG A 248 21.34 26.58 -0.38
N ASN A 249 21.18 27.76 0.23
CA ASN A 249 19.96 28.59 0.13
C ASN A 249 19.60 28.96 -1.31
N GLY A 250 20.59 29.32 -2.15
CA GLY A 250 20.34 29.68 -3.54
C GLY A 250 19.91 28.50 -4.42
N GLU A 251 20.35 27.29 -4.10
CA GLU A 251 19.88 26.09 -4.79
C GLU A 251 18.50 25.68 -4.32
N ALA A 252 18.23 25.82 -3.02
CA ALA A 252 16.90 25.59 -2.45
C ALA A 252 15.88 26.56 -3.06
N ALA A 253 16.19 27.85 -3.13
CA ALA A 253 15.32 28.85 -3.77
C ALA A 253 15.01 28.48 -5.23
N ARG A 254 16.02 28.09 -6.03
CA ARG A 254 15.79 27.62 -7.40
C ARG A 254 14.92 26.37 -7.47
N GLN A 255 15.07 25.46 -6.52
CA GLN A 255 14.26 24.24 -6.45
C GLN A 255 12.80 24.56 -6.11
N PHE A 256 12.53 25.38 -5.09
CA PHE A 256 11.19 25.80 -4.73
C PHE A 256 10.52 26.63 -5.85
N GLU A 257 11.28 27.46 -6.55
CA GLU A 257 10.78 28.19 -7.71
C GLU A 257 10.29 27.25 -8.83
N LYS A 258 11.04 26.16 -9.12
CA LYS A 258 10.60 25.12 -10.06
C LYS A 258 9.31 24.44 -9.60
N VAL A 259 9.20 24.17 -8.28
CA VAL A 259 7.97 23.56 -7.71
C VAL A 259 6.81 24.51 -7.88
N ARG A 260 6.95 25.79 -7.49
CA ARG A 260 5.93 26.83 -7.62
C ARG A 260 5.46 27.02 -9.06
N ALA A 261 6.39 27.10 -10.00
CA ALA A 261 6.08 27.28 -11.42
C ALA A 261 5.28 26.12 -12.00
N LYS A 262 5.62 24.89 -11.61
CA LYS A 262 4.97 23.68 -12.11
C LYS A 262 3.67 23.35 -11.37
N PHE A 263 3.59 23.68 -10.09
CA PHE A 263 2.48 23.36 -9.18
C PHE A 263 2.03 24.62 -8.43
N PRO A 264 1.37 25.58 -9.11
CA PRO A 264 1.07 26.91 -8.56
C PRO A 264 0.13 26.88 -7.36
N HIS A 265 -0.61 25.79 -7.13
CA HIS A 265 -1.46 25.60 -5.95
C HIS A 265 -0.79 24.83 -4.81
N PHE A 266 0.49 24.49 -4.93
CA PHE A 266 1.24 23.85 -3.85
C PHE A 266 1.82 24.91 -2.91
N GLN A 267 1.01 25.33 -1.93
CA GLN A 267 1.31 26.42 -1.01
C GLN A 267 2.64 26.30 -0.24
N PRO A 268 3.09 25.11 0.25
CA PRO A 268 4.35 24.98 0.98
C PRO A 268 5.56 25.52 0.21
N ALA A 269 5.56 25.43 -1.12
CA ALA A 269 6.66 25.94 -1.94
C ALA A 269 6.84 27.46 -1.84
N TYR A 270 5.76 28.22 -1.71
CA TYR A 270 5.84 29.68 -1.53
C TYR A 270 6.44 30.06 -0.19
N LEU A 271 6.04 29.36 0.89
CA LEU A 271 6.56 29.62 2.23
C LEU A 271 8.06 29.34 2.30
N LYS A 272 8.51 28.20 1.79
CA LYS A 272 9.92 27.81 1.83
C LYS A 272 10.78 28.55 0.81
N LEU A 273 10.22 28.97 -0.33
CA LEU A 273 10.91 29.87 -1.26
C LEU A 273 11.18 31.23 -0.61
N ALA A 274 10.18 31.80 0.05
CA ALA A 274 10.36 33.05 0.75
C ALA A 274 11.39 32.94 1.88
N GLU A 275 11.37 31.86 2.66
CA GLU A 275 12.38 31.56 3.69
C GLU A 275 13.79 31.47 3.09
N ALA A 276 13.98 30.76 1.98
CA ALA A 276 15.25 30.66 1.28
C ALA A 276 15.75 32.04 0.79
N LEU A 277 14.85 32.87 0.28
CA LEU A 277 15.16 34.22 -0.17
C LEU A 277 15.55 35.12 1.02
N LEU A 278 14.89 34.99 2.14
CA LEU A 278 15.23 35.73 3.37
C LEU A 278 16.64 35.37 3.86
N LEU A 279 17.00 34.09 3.83
CA LEU A 279 18.35 33.64 4.18
C LEU A 279 19.42 34.14 3.20
N GLU A 280 19.05 34.50 1.97
CA GLU A 280 19.91 35.17 0.99
C GLU A 280 19.91 36.72 1.12
N GLY A 281 19.14 37.30 2.05
CA GLY A 281 18.97 38.74 2.17
C GLY A 281 18.07 39.39 1.12
N ARG A 282 17.32 38.60 0.35
CA ARG A 282 16.43 39.04 -0.77
C ARG A 282 15.01 39.28 -0.29
N GLU A 283 14.87 40.11 0.71
CA GLU A 283 13.60 40.32 1.44
C GLU A 283 12.47 40.85 0.57
N GLY A 284 12.74 41.80 -0.31
CA GLY A 284 11.71 42.34 -1.22
C GLY A 284 11.07 41.25 -2.08
N GLU A 285 11.88 40.31 -2.56
CA GLU A 285 11.40 39.20 -3.34
C GLU A 285 10.63 38.19 -2.48
N ALA A 286 11.04 37.96 -1.25
CA ALA A 286 10.32 37.10 -0.31
C ALA A 286 8.91 37.63 -0.04
N VAL A 287 8.75 38.94 0.15
CA VAL A 287 7.43 39.58 0.34
C VAL A 287 6.53 39.37 -0.90
N GLU A 288 7.07 39.56 -2.11
CA GLU A 288 6.29 39.32 -3.33
C GLU A 288 5.91 37.85 -3.51
N VAL A 289 6.78 36.91 -3.09
CA VAL A 289 6.46 35.47 -3.10
C VAL A 289 5.32 35.16 -2.11
N TYR A 290 5.30 35.76 -0.92
CA TYR A 290 4.17 35.61 0.01
C TYR A 290 2.85 36.13 -0.58
N LEU A 291 2.88 37.31 -1.19
CA LEU A 291 1.70 37.91 -1.83
C LEU A 291 1.20 37.06 -3.01
N ASP A 292 2.11 36.55 -3.83
CA ASP A 292 1.74 35.67 -4.94
C ASP A 292 1.17 34.33 -4.44
N GLY A 293 1.76 33.77 -3.38
CA GLY A 293 1.25 32.57 -2.72
C GLY A 293 -0.19 32.74 -2.22
N TYR A 294 -0.50 33.91 -1.67
CA TYR A 294 -1.88 34.22 -1.30
C TYR A 294 -2.81 34.38 -2.54
N ARG A 295 -2.37 35.12 -3.58
CA ARG A 295 -3.17 35.32 -4.80
C ARG A 295 -3.53 33.98 -5.45
N LYS A 296 -2.62 32.99 -5.42
CA LYS A 296 -2.83 31.67 -6.03
C LYS A 296 -3.67 30.73 -5.19
N ASN A 297 -3.54 30.78 -3.87
CA ASN A 297 -4.13 29.78 -2.98
C ASN A 297 -5.29 30.32 -2.13
N ALA A 298 -5.48 31.65 -2.06
CA ALA A 298 -6.46 32.33 -1.22
C ALA A 298 -6.43 31.86 0.26
N SER A 299 -5.24 31.52 0.76
CA SER A 299 -5.03 30.89 2.07
C SER A 299 -4.15 31.76 2.99
N PRO A 300 -4.47 31.88 4.29
CA PRO A 300 -3.80 32.77 5.23
C PRO A 300 -2.29 32.59 5.44
N PRO A 301 -1.70 31.38 5.44
CA PRO A 301 -0.33 31.17 5.90
C PRO A 301 0.72 32.10 5.27
N CYS A 302 0.63 32.40 3.98
CA CYS A 302 1.57 33.31 3.33
C CYS A 302 1.43 34.76 3.86
N LEU A 303 0.22 35.24 4.06
CA LEU A 303 0.01 36.58 4.62
C LEU A 303 0.45 36.67 6.09
N LEU A 304 0.23 35.59 6.86
CA LEU A 304 0.68 35.51 8.25
C LEU A 304 2.20 35.50 8.37
N ALA A 305 2.89 34.78 7.47
CA ALA A 305 4.34 34.76 7.40
C ALA A 305 4.91 36.13 7.00
N MET A 306 4.28 36.81 6.03
CA MET A 306 4.61 38.20 5.67
C MET A 306 4.42 39.14 6.87
N GLU A 307 3.29 39.06 7.57
CA GLU A 307 3.00 39.83 8.76
C GLU A 307 4.08 39.67 9.83
N GLN A 308 4.48 38.41 10.09
CA GLN A 308 5.52 38.10 11.07
C GLN A 308 6.88 38.67 10.65
N LEU A 309 7.26 38.59 9.39
CA LEU A 309 8.50 39.17 8.88
C LEU A 309 8.58 40.69 9.17
N PHE A 310 7.51 41.43 8.92
CA PHE A 310 7.48 42.87 9.17
C PHE A 310 7.49 43.20 10.68
N LEU A 311 6.83 42.36 11.50
CA LEU A 311 6.88 42.52 12.97
C LEU A 311 8.30 42.27 13.53
N ASP A 312 8.97 41.24 13.07
CA ASP A 312 10.33 40.93 13.50
C ASP A 312 11.33 42.03 13.14
N LYS A 313 11.03 42.81 12.11
CA LYS A 313 11.78 44.02 11.71
C LYS A 313 11.38 45.29 12.43
N GLY A 314 10.31 45.28 13.21
CA GLY A 314 9.76 46.48 13.83
C GLY A 314 9.14 47.46 12.83
N ASP A 315 8.74 46.96 11.63
CA ASP A 315 8.07 47.78 10.56
C ASP A 315 6.61 47.34 10.31
N PRO A 316 5.71 47.55 11.28
CA PRO A 316 4.30 47.19 11.08
C PRO A 316 3.61 48.01 9.98
N GLU A 317 4.06 49.22 9.68
CA GLU A 317 3.49 50.05 8.61
C GLU A 317 3.79 49.48 7.24
N GLY A 318 4.92 48.81 7.03
CA GLY A 318 5.24 48.04 5.84
C GLY A 318 4.21 46.94 5.58
N ALA A 319 3.88 46.16 6.62
CA ALA A 319 2.84 45.13 6.51
C ALA A 319 1.46 45.72 6.15
N ILE A 320 1.07 46.79 6.83
CA ILE A 320 -0.20 47.50 6.59
C ILE A 320 -0.28 47.97 5.16
N THR A 321 0.78 48.55 4.62
CA THR A 321 0.86 49.00 3.22
C THR A 321 0.67 47.85 2.26
N ARG A 322 1.30 46.69 2.48
CA ARG A 322 1.14 45.50 1.64
C ARG A 322 -0.28 44.92 1.70
N TYR A 323 -0.89 44.92 2.89
CA TYR A 323 -2.30 44.51 3.03
C TYR A 323 -3.24 45.43 2.26
N ARG A 324 -3.05 46.76 2.32
CA ARG A 324 -3.86 47.74 1.59
C ARG A 324 -3.73 47.53 0.07
N GLN A 325 -2.49 47.44 -0.46
CA GLN A 325 -2.24 47.17 -1.87
C GLN A 325 -2.93 45.89 -2.34
N LEU A 326 -2.86 44.84 -1.51
CA LEU A 326 -3.54 43.58 -1.80
C LEU A 326 -5.07 43.74 -1.81
N ILE A 327 -5.65 44.44 -0.83
CA ILE A 327 -7.10 44.69 -0.75
C ILE A 327 -7.59 45.49 -1.96
N ASP A 328 -6.81 46.48 -2.42
CA ASP A 328 -7.18 47.33 -3.57
C ASP A 328 -7.18 46.51 -4.87
N SER A 329 -6.23 45.58 -5.02
CA SER A 329 -6.05 44.77 -6.23
C SER A 329 -6.82 43.43 -6.24
N ALA A 330 -7.37 42.99 -5.12
CA ALA A 330 -7.99 41.67 -5.00
C ALA A 330 -9.48 41.67 -5.34
N ASP A 331 -9.95 40.63 -6.05
CA ASP A 331 -11.38 40.39 -6.28
C ASP A 331 -12.09 39.99 -4.97
N ARG A 332 -11.44 39.15 -4.14
CA ARG A 332 -11.96 38.70 -2.86
C ARG A 332 -11.29 39.46 -1.71
N LYS A 333 -11.97 40.44 -1.19
CA LYS A 333 -11.41 41.41 -0.22
C LYS A 333 -11.65 41.05 1.25
N VAL A 334 -12.56 40.13 1.53
CA VAL A 334 -13.01 39.81 2.91
C VAL A 334 -11.86 39.27 3.78
N LEU A 335 -11.15 38.25 3.31
CA LEU A 335 -10.09 37.63 4.07
C LEU A 335 -8.88 38.56 4.32
N PRO A 336 -8.32 39.28 3.33
CA PRO A 336 -7.24 40.21 3.59
C PRO A 336 -7.66 41.35 4.53
N LYS A 337 -8.91 41.88 4.38
CA LYS A 337 -9.45 42.89 5.32
C LYS A 337 -9.56 42.34 6.74
N PHE A 338 -10.03 41.10 6.89
CA PHE A 338 -10.11 40.46 8.19
C PHE A 338 -8.73 40.30 8.82
N LEU A 339 -7.74 39.83 8.06
CA LEU A 339 -6.36 39.68 8.56
C LEU A 339 -5.75 41.03 8.93
N LEU A 340 -5.96 42.08 8.12
CA LEU A 340 -5.54 43.44 8.46
C LEU A 340 -6.23 43.96 9.73
N GLY A 341 -7.54 43.73 9.88
CA GLY A 341 -8.27 44.08 11.13
C GLY A 341 -7.71 43.37 12.35
N ARG A 342 -7.40 42.08 12.22
CA ARG A 342 -6.72 41.29 13.25
C ARG A 342 -5.32 41.84 13.55
N PHE A 343 -4.58 42.25 12.51
CA PHE A 343 -3.26 42.85 12.67
C PHE A 343 -3.33 44.20 13.43
N TYR A 344 -4.28 45.08 13.06
CA TYR A 344 -4.54 46.29 13.83
C TYR A 344 -4.91 46.02 15.31
N TYR A 345 -5.71 44.95 15.56
CA TYR A 345 -6.03 44.54 16.91
C TYR A 345 -4.76 44.16 17.72
N ARG A 346 -3.82 43.41 17.10
CA ARG A 346 -2.53 43.03 17.69
C ARG A 346 -1.65 44.25 17.98
N LEU A 347 -1.74 45.28 17.14
CA LEU A 347 -1.03 46.55 17.32
C LEU A 347 -1.76 47.53 18.26
N GLU A 348 -2.81 47.09 18.93
CA GLU A 348 -3.67 47.90 19.80
C GLU A 348 -4.35 49.09 19.10
N ALA A 349 -4.33 49.16 17.79
CA ALA A 349 -5.02 50.15 16.97
C ALA A 349 -6.52 49.80 16.84
N TYR A 350 -7.21 49.74 17.99
CA TYR A 350 -8.56 49.23 18.14
C TYR A 350 -9.59 49.93 17.25
N ASP A 351 -9.49 51.26 17.06
CA ASP A 351 -10.42 52.01 16.21
C ASP A 351 -10.35 51.61 14.73
N ARG A 352 -9.12 51.40 14.24
CA ARG A 352 -8.89 50.91 12.85
C ARG A 352 -9.38 49.48 12.69
N ALA A 353 -9.11 48.62 13.67
CA ALA A 353 -9.60 47.24 13.66
C ALA A 353 -11.12 47.15 13.65
N GLU A 354 -11.78 47.93 14.53
CA GLU A 354 -13.26 48.02 14.61
C GLU A 354 -13.89 48.47 13.31
N THR A 355 -13.33 49.49 12.66
CA THR A 355 -13.80 49.99 11.38
C THR A 355 -13.79 48.89 10.35
N LEU A 356 -12.70 48.15 10.18
CA LEU A 356 -12.60 47.07 9.22
C LEU A 356 -13.57 45.91 9.53
N PHE A 357 -13.69 45.52 10.77
CA PHE A 357 -14.60 44.44 11.16
C PHE A 357 -16.06 44.78 10.94
N ARG A 358 -16.46 46.08 11.19
CA ARG A 358 -17.79 46.55 10.88
C ARG A 358 -18.06 46.60 9.38
N GLU A 359 -17.09 47.04 8.59
CA GLU A 359 -17.20 47.02 7.12
C GLU A 359 -17.41 45.58 6.59
N ILE A 360 -16.61 44.61 7.09
CA ILE A 360 -16.75 43.19 6.72
C ILE A 360 -18.15 42.70 7.12
N ARG A 361 -18.58 42.97 8.37
CA ARG A 361 -19.93 42.62 8.85
C ARG A 361 -21.05 43.12 7.97
N GLY A 362 -20.92 44.33 7.46
CA GLY A 362 -21.90 44.90 6.51
C GLY A 362 -21.98 44.13 5.19
N ASN A 363 -20.86 43.51 4.76
CA ASN A 363 -20.78 42.80 3.48
C ASN A 363 -21.18 41.31 3.55
N ILE A 364 -20.83 40.62 4.63
CA ILE A 364 -21.04 39.17 4.75
C ILE A 364 -22.12 38.79 5.77
N GLY A 365 -22.65 39.75 6.49
CA GLY A 365 -23.60 39.50 7.57
C GLY A 365 -22.92 39.05 8.89
N GLN A 366 -23.67 38.34 9.71
CA GLN A 366 -23.23 37.92 11.02
C GLN A 366 -22.19 36.76 10.95
N SER A 367 -21.10 36.91 11.69
CA SER A 367 -20.06 35.91 11.85
C SER A 367 -19.62 35.86 13.29
N GLY A 368 -19.65 34.68 13.93
CA GLY A 368 -19.18 34.50 15.32
C GLY A 368 -17.75 35.01 15.54
N LEU A 369 -16.87 34.86 14.55
CA LEU A 369 -15.50 35.33 14.62
C LEU A 369 -15.42 36.88 14.62
N LEU A 370 -16.21 37.57 13.80
CA LEU A 370 -16.28 39.03 13.79
C LEU A 370 -16.86 39.57 15.09
N GLU A 371 -17.96 38.99 15.55
CA GLU A 371 -18.56 39.37 16.83
C GLU A 371 -17.59 39.15 18.01
N TYR A 372 -16.82 38.06 17.98
CA TYR A 372 -15.77 37.84 18.98
C TYR A 372 -14.73 38.99 18.99
N TYR A 373 -14.18 39.37 17.84
CA TYR A 373 -13.19 40.45 17.78
C TYR A 373 -13.79 41.81 18.14
N LEU A 374 -15.02 42.09 17.73
CA LEU A 374 -15.71 43.31 18.14
C LEU A 374 -15.95 43.35 19.64
N GLY A 375 -16.35 42.23 20.22
CA GLY A 375 -16.47 42.11 21.69
C GLY A 375 -15.14 42.33 22.40
N ARG A 376 -14.05 41.73 21.94
CA ARG A 376 -12.69 41.93 22.49
C ARG A 376 -12.22 43.39 22.40
N ILE A 377 -12.54 44.07 21.28
CA ILE A 377 -12.19 45.50 21.14
C ILE A 377 -12.96 46.33 22.13
N ARG A 378 -14.28 46.10 22.34
CA ARG A 378 -15.09 46.77 23.34
C ARG A 378 -14.56 46.58 24.74
N GLU A 379 -14.21 45.35 25.08
CA GLU A 379 -13.59 45.00 26.37
C GLU A 379 -12.29 45.78 26.60
N ARG A 380 -11.39 45.83 25.59
CA ARG A 380 -10.12 46.59 25.67
C ARG A 380 -10.32 48.09 25.76
N LYS A 381 -11.43 48.62 25.24
CA LYS A 381 -11.85 50.04 25.40
C LYS A 381 -12.57 50.31 26.71
N GLY A 382 -12.75 49.34 27.60
CA GLY A 382 -13.46 49.49 28.87
C GLY A 382 -15.00 49.44 28.76
N ASP A 383 -15.56 49.16 27.60
CA ASP A 383 -17.01 49.04 27.38
C ASP A 383 -17.46 47.58 27.63
N ALA A 384 -17.60 47.21 28.90
CA ALA A 384 -18.01 45.86 29.29
C ALA A 384 -19.45 45.52 28.82
N GLY A 385 -20.35 46.48 28.78
CA GLY A 385 -21.72 46.31 28.34
C GLY A 385 -21.81 45.98 26.84
N GLY A 386 -21.09 46.75 26.02
CA GLY A 386 -20.96 46.51 24.60
C GLY A 386 -20.28 45.17 24.29
N ALA A 387 -19.21 44.82 25.02
CA ALA A 387 -18.53 43.54 24.91
C ALA A 387 -19.47 42.35 25.20
N CYS A 388 -20.25 42.43 26.26
CA CYS A 388 -21.24 41.42 26.62
C CYS A 388 -22.30 41.22 25.51
N GLY A 389 -22.74 42.30 24.86
CA GLY A 389 -23.65 42.28 23.73
C GLY A 389 -23.10 41.45 22.56
N HIS A 390 -21.82 41.69 22.19
CA HIS A 390 -21.14 40.96 21.14
C HIS A 390 -20.92 39.48 21.51
N TYR A 391 -20.55 39.17 22.73
CA TYR A 391 -20.35 37.78 23.17
C TYR A 391 -21.67 36.98 23.22
N ARG A 392 -22.80 37.60 23.59
CA ARG A 392 -24.10 36.99 23.48
C ARG A 392 -24.43 36.64 22.04
N GLU A 393 -24.07 37.50 21.09
CA GLU A 393 -24.26 37.26 19.68
C GLU A 393 -23.38 36.10 19.18
N VAL A 394 -22.12 35.99 19.64
CA VAL A 394 -21.29 34.81 19.39
C VAL A 394 -21.98 33.53 19.85
N ILE A 395 -22.49 33.52 21.08
CA ILE A 395 -23.22 32.37 21.63
C ILE A 395 -24.44 32.05 20.79
N ARG A 396 -25.20 33.06 20.38
CA ARG A 396 -26.38 32.89 19.54
C ARG A 396 -26.06 32.29 18.17
N ILE A 397 -24.98 32.76 17.52
CA ILE A 397 -24.55 32.28 16.21
C ILE A 397 -23.99 30.85 16.29
N LEU A 398 -23.19 30.56 17.31
CA LEU A 398 -22.61 29.25 17.50
C LEU A 398 -23.63 28.21 18.00
N ASN A 399 -24.73 28.69 18.57
CA ASN A 399 -25.83 27.91 19.11
C ASN A 399 -25.35 26.66 19.89
N PRO A 400 -24.58 26.82 20.99
CA PRO A 400 -23.98 25.70 21.73
C PRO A 400 -25.03 24.84 22.45
N PHE A 401 -26.28 25.30 22.49
CA PHE A 401 -27.41 24.64 23.18
C PHE A 401 -28.33 23.84 22.25
N GLU A 402 -28.11 23.81 20.94
CA GLU A 402 -28.81 22.89 20.07
C GLU A 402 -28.37 21.46 20.35
N LEU A 403 -29.32 20.68 20.91
CA LEU A 403 -29.19 19.23 20.99
C LEU A 403 -29.23 18.67 19.55
N ASN A 404 -28.10 18.22 19.06
CA ASN A 404 -28.04 17.44 17.83
C ASN A 404 -28.03 15.95 18.18
N TYR A 405 -28.81 15.18 17.49
CA TYR A 405 -28.87 13.74 17.64
C TYR A 405 -28.05 13.06 16.55
N THR A 406 -27.30 12.04 16.92
CA THR A 406 -26.52 11.26 15.96
C THR A 406 -26.87 9.79 16.11
N CYS A 407 -27.11 9.15 14.99
CA CYS A 407 -27.35 7.70 14.95
C CYS A 407 -26.07 6.95 15.29
N SER A 408 -26.07 6.12 16.33
CA SER A 408 -24.95 5.28 16.76
C SER A 408 -24.60 4.16 15.74
N GLY A 409 -25.53 3.85 14.83
CA GLY A 409 -25.34 2.80 13.84
C GLY A 409 -24.67 3.26 12.53
N CYS A 410 -24.86 4.51 12.09
CA CYS A 410 -24.37 5.01 10.80
C CYS A 410 -23.85 6.45 10.82
N GLY A 411 -23.93 7.16 11.96
CA GLY A 411 -23.48 8.54 12.05
C GLY A 411 -24.42 9.60 11.45
N ALA A 412 -25.61 9.21 10.97
CA ALA A 412 -26.60 10.15 10.44
C ALA A 412 -27.03 11.16 11.52
N LYS A 413 -27.09 12.46 11.15
CA LYS A 413 -27.43 13.54 12.07
C LYS A 413 -28.90 13.93 11.91
N ALA A 414 -29.57 14.23 13.01
CA ALA A 414 -30.93 14.77 13.04
C ALA A 414 -31.02 15.94 14.03
N PRO A 415 -31.81 17.00 13.72
CA PRO A 415 -32.01 18.13 14.62
C PRO A 415 -32.91 17.75 15.81
N GLU A 416 -33.70 16.71 15.68
CA GLU A 416 -34.62 16.20 16.70
C GLU A 416 -34.40 14.71 16.91
N TRP A 417 -34.74 14.21 18.11
CA TRP A 417 -34.69 12.79 18.40
C TRP A 417 -35.69 12.03 17.50
N ARG A 418 -35.24 10.89 16.98
CA ARG A 418 -36.03 9.96 16.18
C ARG A 418 -35.89 8.55 16.73
N ASP A 419 -36.95 7.84 16.73
CA ASP A 419 -37.01 6.42 17.10
C ASP A 419 -36.45 5.49 16.02
N PHE A 420 -36.42 5.95 14.75
CA PHE A 420 -36.00 5.19 13.57
C PHE A 420 -35.00 6.00 12.73
N CYS A 421 -33.97 5.34 12.20
CA CYS A 421 -33.01 5.92 11.31
C CYS A 421 -33.25 5.48 9.87
N ASP A 422 -33.67 6.42 9.01
CA ASP A 422 -33.95 6.18 7.58
C ASP A 422 -32.72 5.74 6.78
N THR A 423 -31.50 6.03 7.28
CA THR A 423 -30.24 5.71 6.58
C THR A 423 -29.80 4.27 6.82
N CYS A 424 -29.84 3.77 8.05
CA CYS A 424 -29.38 2.42 8.37
C CYS A 424 -30.50 1.46 8.79
N LEU A 425 -31.76 1.92 8.75
CA LEU A 425 -32.98 1.17 9.04
C LEU A 425 -33.00 0.53 10.44
N LYS A 426 -32.39 1.19 11.45
CA LYS A 426 -32.37 0.71 12.85
C LYS A 426 -33.18 1.63 13.75
N TRP A 427 -33.78 1.03 14.79
CA TRP A 427 -34.55 1.74 15.82
C TRP A 427 -33.68 2.06 17.02
N ASP A 428 -34.06 3.11 17.77
CA ASP A 428 -33.46 3.55 19.04
C ASP A 428 -31.93 3.76 18.94
N THR A 429 -31.49 4.33 17.83
CA THR A 429 -30.09 4.56 17.56
C THR A 429 -29.64 6.03 17.66
N PHE A 430 -30.59 6.97 17.79
CA PHE A 430 -30.28 8.39 17.93
C PHE A 430 -29.97 8.75 19.37
N ALA A 431 -28.73 9.12 19.64
CA ALA A 431 -28.26 9.63 20.91
C ALA A 431 -28.00 11.13 20.83
N PRO A 432 -28.27 11.92 21.90
CA PRO A 432 -27.92 13.33 21.92
C PRO A 432 -26.39 13.48 21.91
N ARG A 433 -25.90 14.34 21.02
CA ARG A 433 -24.50 14.78 21.04
C ARG A 433 -24.45 16.21 21.53
N PHE A 434 -23.81 16.42 22.66
CA PHE A 434 -23.47 17.72 23.16
C PHE A 434 -22.21 18.22 22.41
N ARG A 435 -22.24 19.47 21.96
CA ARG A 435 -21.12 20.10 21.26
C ARG A 435 -19.82 20.17 22.10
N ASP A 436 -19.92 19.96 23.41
CA ASP A 436 -18.77 19.87 24.32
C ASP A 436 -17.89 18.62 24.06
N GLU A 437 -18.41 17.59 23.39
CA GLU A 437 -17.57 16.52 22.85
C GLU A 437 -16.56 17.02 21.80
N LEU A 438 -16.82 18.16 21.17
CA LEU A 438 -15.85 18.85 20.28
C LEU A 438 -14.61 19.32 21.06
N LEU A 439 -14.72 19.63 22.36
CA LEU A 439 -13.60 19.95 23.22
C LEU A 439 -12.79 18.70 23.59
N GLN A 440 -13.43 17.55 23.71
CA GLN A 440 -12.73 16.28 23.90
C GLN A 440 -12.03 15.83 22.61
N GLU A 441 -12.68 15.93 21.45
CA GLU A 441 -12.06 15.66 20.13
C GLU A 441 -10.92 16.66 19.78
N LEU A 442 -10.94 17.87 20.33
CA LEU A 442 -9.85 18.84 20.17
C LEU A 442 -8.70 18.62 21.18
N GLN A 443 -8.95 17.90 22.27
CA GLN A 443 -7.95 17.50 23.26
C GLN A 443 -7.31 16.15 22.94
N GLU A 444 -7.99 15.25 22.24
CA GLU A 444 -7.37 14.09 21.65
C GLU A 444 -6.69 14.53 20.33
N PRO A 445 -5.36 14.37 20.23
CA PRO A 445 -4.70 14.61 18.94
C PRO A 445 -5.34 13.64 17.94
N ARG A 446 -6.16 14.17 17.05
CA ARG A 446 -6.56 13.36 15.88
C ARG A 446 -5.28 12.81 15.30
N PRO A 447 -5.19 11.50 15.02
CA PRO A 447 -4.14 11.04 14.15
C PRO A 447 -4.38 11.77 12.81
N VAL A 448 -3.67 12.87 12.65
CA VAL A 448 -3.47 13.46 11.34
C VAL A 448 -2.83 12.32 10.57
N PHE A 449 -3.41 11.90 9.45
CA PHE A 449 -2.83 10.93 8.52
C PHE A 449 -1.56 11.52 7.88
N TYR A 450 -0.64 11.97 8.72
CA TYR A 450 0.76 12.26 8.52
C TYR A 450 1.56 11.59 9.64
N GLU A 451 1.23 10.32 9.94
CA GLU A 451 2.15 9.48 10.68
C GLU A 451 3.39 9.30 9.81
N GLY A 452 4.47 10.00 10.17
CA GLY A 452 5.77 9.68 9.61
C GLY A 452 6.75 10.81 9.35
N VAL A 453 6.54 12.04 9.83
CA VAL A 453 7.65 13.02 9.88
C VAL A 453 7.72 13.59 11.30
N PRO A 454 8.71 13.18 12.11
CA PRO A 454 8.96 13.88 13.37
C PRO A 454 9.46 15.29 13.02
N TRP A 455 8.70 16.30 13.38
CA TRP A 455 9.19 17.66 13.47
C TRP A 455 10.21 17.71 14.61
N ASN A 456 11.49 17.45 14.32
CA ASN A 456 12.56 17.81 15.23
C ASN A 456 12.66 19.33 15.25
N ARG A 457 12.69 19.84 16.49
CA ARG A 457 12.84 21.25 16.88
C ARG A 457 14.13 21.83 16.35
#